data_c69f5b1f0673a2feb8cac355f94fe2c5
#
_entry.id   c69f5b1f0673a2feb8cac355f94fe2c5
#
_cell.length_a   1.000
_cell.length_b   1.000
_cell.length_c   1.000
_cell.angle_alpha   90.00
_cell.angle_beta   90.00
_cell.angle_gamma   90.00
#
_symmetry.space_group_name_H-M   'P 1'
#
loop_
_entity.id
_entity.type
_entity.pdbx_description
1 polymer ?
#
loop_
_entity_poly.entity_id
_entity_poly.type
_entity_poly.pdbx_seq_one_letter_code
_entity_poly.pdbx_strand_id
1 'polypeptide(L)'
;MKTPNNYGLIPLKKSSNSNTTHIFVNGFMSDHIEEIKALDWQKGIKKYTNPSDCKYIFHWDSGLDYTRFKTYLPFSNGILSELERATYLLKSIVDDGLVKGVLKGIPNYFLDEWKEAQNNLKLYANLLSQEIYSMKYENQNNKIYLYGHSLGTNLIKETFKNLYKQNIKIEKTFLFGGASSGKSSEWDKISNVSTNGIYNFYSKNDDVIKYLYRRLEEDDNPIGLKQISTRSNNIFNIDTSHIVNGHMEYKKKIDTIFKKYYSI
;
A
#
# COMPACT_ATOMS: atom_id res chain seq x y z
N MET A 1 19.79 -9.64 -13.24
CA MET A 1 19.43 -9.96 -11.85
C MET A 1 19.72 -8.73 -11.01
N LYS A 2 18.71 -8.11 -10.44
CA LYS A 2 18.89 -7.01 -9.46
C LYS A 2 19.52 -7.62 -8.21
N THR A 3 20.52 -6.97 -7.67
CA THR A 3 21.18 -7.40 -6.43
C THR A 3 20.18 -7.27 -5.27
N PRO A 4 20.00 -8.29 -4.41
CA PRO A 4 18.99 -8.28 -3.34
C PRO A 4 19.25 -7.28 -2.19
N ASN A 5 20.29 -6.47 -2.27
CA ASN A 5 20.85 -5.75 -1.12
C ASN A 5 20.14 -4.45 -0.70
N ASN A 6 19.02 -4.06 -1.36
CA ASN A 6 18.36 -2.79 -1.06
C ASN A 6 16.89 -2.92 -0.63
N TYR A 7 16.36 -4.13 -0.48
CA TYR A 7 14.99 -4.34 -0.05
C TYR A 7 14.87 -4.57 1.44
N GLY A 8 13.78 -4.12 2.05
CA GLY A 8 13.54 -4.25 3.49
C GLY A 8 13.10 -2.93 4.13
N LEU A 9 13.29 -2.82 5.42
CA LEU A 9 12.95 -1.62 6.18
C LEU A 9 14.02 -0.55 6.05
N ILE A 10 13.65 0.57 5.42
CA ILE A 10 14.48 1.78 5.33
C ILE A 10 14.04 2.74 6.42
N PRO A 11 14.94 3.15 7.34
CA PRO A 11 14.59 4.04 8.41
C PRO A 11 14.39 5.47 7.90
N LEU A 12 13.23 6.06 8.19
CA LEU A 12 12.94 7.48 8.02
C LEU A 12 13.23 8.25 9.30
N LYS A 13 13.05 7.58 10.44
CA LYS A 13 13.35 8.07 11.76
C LYS A 13 13.59 6.90 12.72
N LYS A 14 14.68 6.92 13.45
CA LYS A 14 14.98 6.01 14.57
C LYS A 14 14.96 6.78 15.88
N SER A 15 14.51 6.13 16.95
CA SER A 15 14.54 6.64 18.30
C SER A 15 14.74 5.47 19.26
N SER A 16 15.71 5.59 20.14
CA SER A 16 15.96 4.60 21.21
C SER A 16 14.92 4.64 22.34
N ASN A 17 14.16 5.73 22.42
CA ASN A 17 13.23 5.99 23.52
C ASN A 17 11.78 5.79 23.16
N SER A 18 11.46 5.20 21.99
CA SER A 18 10.10 4.96 21.57
C SER A 18 9.77 3.48 21.52
N ASN A 19 8.63 3.12 22.09
CA ASN A 19 8.03 1.80 21.95
C ASN A 19 6.94 1.79 20.86
N THR A 20 7.01 2.73 19.90
CA THR A 20 6.05 2.85 18.82
C THR A 20 6.76 2.93 17.48
N THR A 21 6.34 2.10 16.55
CA THR A 21 6.92 2.00 15.21
C THR A 21 5.82 2.10 14.14
N HIS A 22 6.02 2.98 13.18
CA HIS A 22 5.17 3.15 12.02
C HIS A 22 5.88 2.64 10.77
N ILE A 23 5.27 1.71 10.04
CA ILE A 23 5.82 1.11 8.81
C ILE A 23 4.89 1.42 7.65
N PHE A 24 5.42 2.06 6.62
CA PHE A 24 4.70 2.42 5.40
C PHE A 24 5.03 1.44 4.29
N VAL A 25 4.00 0.96 3.59
CA VAL A 25 4.11 0.01 2.48
C VAL A 25 3.45 0.63 1.25
N ASN A 26 4.27 1.02 0.29
CA ASN A 26 3.81 1.57 -0.98
C ASN A 26 3.31 0.45 -1.91
N GLY A 27 2.55 0.85 -2.95
CA GLY A 27 1.99 -0.05 -3.96
C GLY A 27 2.88 -0.24 -5.17
N PHE A 28 2.26 -0.68 -6.25
CA PHE A 28 2.88 -0.88 -7.56
C PHE A 28 3.56 0.39 -8.08
N MET A 29 4.63 0.25 -8.85
CA MET A 29 5.44 1.35 -9.40
C MET A 29 6.10 2.23 -8.33
N SER A 30 6.54 1.67 -7.23
CA SER A 30 7.16 2.44 -6.15
C SER A 30 8.60 2.06 -5.82
N ASP A 31 9.23 1.26 -6.66
CA ASP A 31 10.56 0.69 -6.40
C ASP A 31 11.71 1.72 -6.30
N HIS A 32 11.58 2.91 -6.90
CA HIS A 32 12.70 3.86 -6.98
C HIS A 32 12.50 5.25 -6.35
N ILE A 33 11.41 5.47 -5.60
CA ILE A 33 11.06 6.84 -5.14
C ILE A 33 10.72 6.84 -3.64
N GLU A 34 11.57 6.22 -2.84
CA GLU A 34 11.23 5.91 -1.46
C GLU A 34 11.18 7.15 -0.58
N GLU A 35 12.17 8.04 -0.68
CA GLU A 35 12.23 9.22 0.17
C GLU A 35 11.09 10.21 -0.11
N ILE A 36 10.77 10.46 -1.38
CA ILE A 36 9.70 11.40 -1.77
C ILE A 36 8.32 10.83 -1.40
N LYS A 37 8.11 9.54 -1.63
CA LYS A 37 6.84 8.88 -1.26
C LYS A 37 6.66 8.76 0.25
N ALA A 38 7.76 8.68 1.00
CA ALA A 38 7.74 8.69 2.46
C ALA A 38 7.32 10.06 3.02
N LEU A 39 7.62 11.18 2.34
CA LEU A 39 7.23 12.52 2.79
C LEU A 39 5.71 12.69 2.87
N ASP A 40 4.96 12.15 1.91
CA ASP A 40 3.49 12.26 1.93
C ASP A 40 2.89 11.46 3.10
N TRP A 41 3.44 10.27 3.38
CA TRP A 41 3.06 9.50 4.56
C TRP A 41 3.33 10.27 5.84
N GLN A 42 4.57 10.78 6.01
CA GLN A 42 4.97 11.49 7.21
C GLN A 42 4.14 12.75 7.44
N LYS A 43 3.86 13.53 6.39
CA LYS A 43 3.00 14.71 6.46
C LYS A 43 1.57 14.33 6.87
N GLY A 44 1.02 13.27 6.27
CA GLY A 44 -0.35 12.82 6.50
C GLY A 44 -0.60 12.39 7.93
N ILE A 45 0.36 11.70 8.56
CA ILE A 45 0.19 11.19 9.93
C ILE A 45 0.80 12.08 11.02
N LYS A 46 1.46 13.19 10.67
CA LYS A 46 2.25 14.01 11.60
C LYS A 46 1.50 14.40 12.89
N LYS A 47 0.22 14.73 12.76
CA LYS A 47 -0.62 15.15 13.91
C LYS A 47 -1.09 13.98 14.77
N TYR A 48 -0.95 12.75 14.30
CA TYR A 48 -1.49 11.53 14.90
C TYR A 48 -0.39 10.61 15.44
N THR A 49 0.84 11.08 15.47
CA THR A 49 2.02 10.34 15.93
C THR A 49 2.91 11.22 16.80
N ASN A 50 3.63 10.59 17.74
CA ASN A 50 4.61 11.31 18.52
C ASN A 50 5.84 11.66 17.67
N PRO A 51 6.46 12.83 17.89
CA PRO A 51 7.74 13.12 17.25
C PRO A 51 8.83 12.11 17.53
N SER A 52 8.79 11.41 18.67
CA SER A 52 9.77 10.38 19.05
C SER A 52 9.52 9.01 18.41
N ASP A 53 8.36 8.76 17.76
CA ASP A 53 8.06 7.47 17.19
C ASP A 53 9.02 7.08 16.08
N CYS A 54 9.40 5.79 16.05
CA CYS A 54 10.16 5.22 14.93
C CYS A 54 9.32 5.17 13.67
N LYS A 55 9.91 5.51 12.53
CA LYS A 55 9.24 5.48 11.24
C LYS A 55 10.13 4.81 10.20
N TYR A 56 9.53 3.88 9.44
CA TYR A 56 10.19 3.14 8.37
C TYR A 56 9.32 3.13 7.13
N ILE A 57 9.95 3.08 5.98
CA ILE A 57 9.31 2.65 4.75
C ILE A 57 9.79 1.24 4.42
N PHE A 58 8.87 0.36 4.06
CA PHE A 58 9.22 -0.97 3.58
C PHE A 58 9.41 -0.92 2.06
N HIS A 59 10.67 -1.06 1.66
CA HIS A 59 11.08 -1.13 0.26
C HIS A 59 10.98 -2.55 -0.25
N TRP A 60 10.31 -2.75 -1.39
CA TRP A 60 10.13 -4.04 -2.01
C TRP A 60 10.04 -3.90 -3.52
N ASP A 61 10.33 -4.96 -4.25
CA ASP A 61 10.25 -5.01 -5.71
C ASP A 61 8.78 -4.98 -6.14
N SER A 62 8.27 -3.78 -6.29
CA SER A 62 6.87 -3.49 -6.59
C SER A 62 6.58 -3.36 -8.08
N GLY A 63 7.50 -3.81 -8.94
CA GLY A 63 7.42 -3.66 -10.39
C GLY A 63 7.78 -2.27 -10.88
N LEU A 64 8.11 -2.18 -12.14
CA LEU A 64 8.60 -1.03 -12.89
C LEU A 64 9.86 -0.37 -12.31
N ASP A 65 10.97 -0.77 -12.90
CA ASP A 65 12.16 0.03 -12.90
C ASP A 65 11.91 1.31 -13.73
N TYR A 66 11.86 2.45 -13.05
CA TYR A 66 11.67 3.75 -13.67
C TYR A 66 12.69 4.03 -14.78
N THR A 67 13.91 3.46 -14.70
CA THR A 67 14.94 3.61 -15.74
C THR A 67 14.52 2.95 -17.04
N ARG A 68 13.86 1.80 -16.98
CA ARG A 68 13.24 1.15 -18.15
C ARG A 68 12.03 1.93 -18.65
N PHE A 69 11.25 2.49 -17.73
CA PHE A 69 10.07 3.26 -18.08
C PHE A 69 10.37 4.56 -18.84
N LYS A 70 11.48 5.24 -18.54
CA LYS A 70 11.94 6.43 -19.29
C LYS A 70 12.03 6.17 -20.79
N THR A 71 12.37 4.95 -21.21
CA THR A 71 12.55 4.61 -22.63
C THR A 71 11.23 4.51 -23.39
N TYR A 72 10.11 4.39 -22.72
CA TYR A 72 8.78 4.21 -23.31
C TYR A 72 7.90 5.46 -23.28
N LEU A 73 8.34 6.53 -22.61
CA LEU A 73 7.56 7.79 -22.58
C LEU A 73 7.95 8.70 -23.74
N PRO A 74 6.99 9.18 -24.53
CA PRO A 74 7.26 10.07 -25.68
C PRO A 74 7.80 11.45 -25.29
N PHE A 75 7.86 11.77 -23.99
CA PHE A 75 8.29 13.08 -23.47
C PHE A 75 9.50 12.93 -22.54
N SER A 76 10.66 12.61 -23.10
CA SER A 76 11.89 12.38 -22.34
C SER A 76 12.59 13.67 -21.82
N ASN A 77 12.12 14.86 -22.19
CA ASN A 77 12.84 16.12 -21.94
C ASN A 77 12.13 17.04 -20.93
N GLY A 78 12.12 16.64 -19.67
CA GLY A 78 12.05 17.58 -18.54
C GLY A 78 10.68 18.17 -18.19
N ILE A 79 10.45 18.42 -16.95
CA ILE A 79 9.49 19.30 -16.25
C ILE A 79 8.51 18.56 -15.33
N LEU A 80 8.06 17.34 -15.61
CA LEU A 80 7.17 16.64 -14.68
C LEU A 80 7.96 15.82 -13.65
N SER A 81 7.56 15.88 -12.38
CA SER A 81 8.07 14.99 -11.35
C SER A 81 7.76 13.53 -11.68
N GLU A 82 8.55 12.60 -11.16
CA GLU A 82 8.34 11.17 -11.39
C GLU A 82 6.94 10.70 -10.97
N LEU A 83 6.40 11.29 -9.91
CA LEU A 83 5.04 11.02 -9.44
C LEU A 83 3.98 11.52 -10.44
N GLU A 84 4.18 12.69 -11.03
CA GLU A 84 3.28 13.24 -12.04
C GLU A 84 3.27 12.39 -13.31
N ARG A 85 4.44 11.85 -13.70
CA ARG A 85 4.57 10.95 -14.85
C ARG A 85 3.89 9.61 -14.61
N ALA A 86 4.09 9.00 -13.43
CA ALA A 86 3.40 7.78 -13.04
C ALA A 86 1.88 8.00 -12.98
N THR A 87 1.45 9.14 -12.43
CA THR A 87 0.04 9.54 -12.38
C THR A 87 -0.52 9.77 -13.78
N TYR A 88 0.24 10.43 -14.65
CA TYR A 88 -0.16 10.67 -16.04
C TYR A 88 -0.32 9.35 -16.81
N LEU A 89 0.61 8.41 -16.62
CA LEU A 89 0.51 7.09 -17.26
C LEU A 89 -0.70 6.31 -16.76
N LEU A 90 -0.88 6.22 -15.46
CA LEU A 90 -2.05 5.55 -14.88
C LEU A 90 -3.34 6.22 -15.38
N LYS A 91 -3.36 7.55 -15.46
CA LYS A 91 -4.48 8.30 -15.97
C LYS A 91 -4.68 8.08 -17.48
N SER A 92 -3.62 8.05 -18.28
CA SER A 92 -3.73 7.77 -19.72
C SER A 92 -4.19 6.34 -19.99
N ILE A 93 -3.77 5.36 -19.21
CA ILE A 93 -4.27 3.98 -19.29
C ILE A 93 -5.78 3.96 -18.97
N VAL A 94 -6.20 4.70 -17.95
CA VAL A 94 -7.62 4.82 -17.57
C VAL A 94 -8.41 5.59 -18.63
N ASP A 95 -7.94 6.76 -19.05
CA ASP A 95 -8.66 7.65 -19.96
C ASP A 95 -8.69 7.12 -21.40
N ASP A 96 -7.57 6.60 -21.91
CA ASP A 96 -7.45 6.16 -23.32
C ASP A 96 -7.81 4.70 -23.54
N GLY A 97 -7.55 3.83 -22.55
CA GLY A 97 -7.73 2.39 -22.70
C GLY A 97 -9.06 1.84 -22.19
N LEU A 98 -9.62 2.42 -21.15
CA LEU A 98 -10.73 1.81 -20.40
C LEU A 98 -12.06 2.52 -20.60
N VAL A 99 -12.08 3.86 -20.75
CA VAL A 99 -13.30 4.63 -20.94
C VAL A 99 -13.94 4.35 -22.31
N LYS A 100 -13.15 3.95 -23.30
CA LYS A 100 -13.63 3.62 -24.65
C LYS A 100 -13.95 2.14 -24.89
N GLY A 101 -13.97 1.31 -23.83
CA GLY A 101 -14.29 -0.12 -23.94
C GLY A 101 -13.24 -0.94 -24.71
N VAL A 102 -12.06 -0.39 -24.98
CA VAL A 102 -11.03 -1.01 -25.81
C VAL A 102 -9.77 -1.22 -24.96
N LEU A 103 -9.69 -2.39 -24.37
CA LEU A 103 -8.49 -2.90 -23.66
C LEU A 103 -7.27 -3.14 -24.58
N LYS A 104 -7.27 -2.63 -25.78
CA LYS A 104 -6.15 -2.78 -26.73
C LYS A 104 -4.91 -1.97 -26.38
N GLY A 105 -4.90 -1.23 -25.26
CA GLY A 105 -3.87 -0.24 -24.99
C GLY A 105 -3.03 -0.44 -23.73
N ILE A 106 -3.29 -1.44 -22.86
CA ILE A 106 -2.33 -1.70 -21.77
C ILE A 106 -1.10 -2.36 -22.38
N PRO A 107 0.07 -1.70 -22.37
CA PRO A 107 1.26 -2.27 -22.96
C PRO A 107 1.62 -3.60 -22.28
N ASN A 108 2.05 -4.62 -23.02
CA ASN A 108 2.41 -5.91 -22.48
C ASN A 108 3.46 -5.82 -21.35
N TYR A 109 4.41 -4.90 -21.46
CA TYR A 109 5.41 -4.71 -20.41
C TYR A 109 4.78 -4.29 -19.06
N PHE A 110 3.69 -3.52 -19.05
CA PHE A 110 2.99 -3.15 -17.82
C PHE A 110 2.32 -4.37 -17.17
N LEU A 111 1.75 -5.26 -17.99
CA LEU A 111 1.17 -6.52 -17.52
C LEU A 111 2.25 -7.45 -16.95
N ASP A 112 3.41 -7.49 -17.57
CA ASP A 112 4.54 -8.32 -17.13
C ASP A 112 5.11 -7.81 -15.79
N GLU A 113 5.30 -6.50 -15.66
CA GLU A 113 5.73 -5.88 -14.39
C GLU A 113 4.70 -6.04 -13.27
N TRP A 114 3.41 -5.94 -13.59
CA TRP A 114 2.35 -6.24 -12.62
C TRP A 114 2.41 -7.69 -12.13
N LYS A 115 2.54 -8.64 -13.06
CA LYS A 115 2.69 -10.06 -12.72
C LYS A 115 3.94 -10.32 -11.89
N GLU A 116 5.05 -9.68 -12.24
CA GLU A 116 6.30 -9.78 -11.47
C GLU A 116 6.09 -9.27 -10.05
N ALA A 117 5.50 -8.09 -9.87
CA ALA A 117 5.18 -7.56 -8.55
C ALA A 117 4.26 -8.49 -7.75
N GLN A 118 3.25 -9.08 -8.39
CA GLN A 118 2.36 -10.07 -7.74
C GLN A 118 3.10 -11.35 -7.34
N ASN A 119 3.99 -11.86 -8.19
CA ASN A 119 4.81 -13.03 -7.88
C ASN A 119 5.76 -12.78 -6.69
N ASN A 120 6.25 -11.56 -6.57
CA ASN A 120 7.15 -11.14 -5.51
C ASN A 120 6.46 -10.94 -4.15
N LEU A 121 5.13 -10.76 -4.12
CA LEU A 121 4.39 -10.47 -2.88
C LEU A 121 4.68 -11.44 -1.75
N LYS A 122 4.70 -12.75 -2.02
CA LYS A 122 4.93 -13.75 -0.96
C LYS A 122 6.35 -13.67 -0.39
N LEU A 123 7.34 -13.41 -1.23
CA LEU A 123 8.74 -13.25 -0.81
C LEU A 123 8.87 -12.04 0.12
N TYR A 124 8.36 -10.87 -0.31
CA TYR A 124 8.46 -9.64 0.47
C TYR A 124 7.54 -9.61 1.68
N ALA A 125 6.39 -10.28 1.62
CA ALA A 125 5.55 -10.48 2.79
C ALA A 125 6.25 -11.34 3.87
N ASN A 126 7.03 -12.33 3.46
CA ASN A 126 7.85 -13.09 4.39
C ASN A 126 8.95 -12.21 5.00
N LEU A 127 9.65 -11.41 4.18
CA LEU A 127 10.66 -10.47 4.66
C LEU A 127 10.07 -9.46 5.66
N LEU A 128 8.94 -8.81 5.34
CA LEU A 128 8.29 -7.88 6.24
C LEU A 128 7.85 -8.56 7.55
N SER A 129 7.35 -9.80 7.47
CA SER A 129 6.98 -10.55 8.68
C SER A 129 8.17 -10.88 9.56
N GLN A 130 9.34 -11.17 9.00
CA GLN A 130 10.58 -11.40 9.74
C GLN A 130 11.08 -10.12 10.41
N GLU A 131 11.01 -8.98 9.73
CA GLU A 131 11.37 -7.68 10.30
C GLU A 131 10.46 -7.32 11.50
N ILE A 132 9.15 -7.54 11.36
CA ILE A 132 8.19 -7.33 12.46
C ILE A 132 8.47 -8.30 13.61
N TYR A 133 8.77 -9.57 13.32
CA TYR A 133 9.16 -10.55 14.33
C TYR A 133 10.38 -10.07 15.11
N SER A 134 11.44 -9.67 14.42
CA SER A 134 12.68 -9.16 15.04
C SER A 134 12.40 -7.97 15.95
N MET A 135 11.61 -6.99 15.48
CA MET A 135 11.21 -5.84 16.31
C MET A 135 10.43 -6.24 17.57
N LYS A 136 9.57 -7.27 17.48
CA LYS A 136 8.80 -7.78 18.62
C LYS A 136 9.65 -8.64 19.54
N TYR A 137 10.63 -9.35 19.00
CA TYR A 137 11.59 -10.13 19.79
C TYR A 137 12.50 -9.23 20.62
N GLU A 138 13.01 -8.14 20.02
CA GLU A 138 13.82 -7.14 20.70
C GLU A 138 13.04 -6.35 21.76
N ASN A 139 11.77 -6.05 21.47
CA ASN A 139 10.88 -5.33 22.38
C ASN A 139 9.42 -5.77 22.20
N GLN A 140 8.95 -6.66 23.08
CA GLN A 140 7.57 -7.17 23.04
C GLN A 140 6.50 -6.06 23.18
N ASN A 141 6.84 -4.96 23.85
CA ASN A 141 5.94 -3.83 24.07
C ASN A 141 5.92 -2.85 22.86
N ASN A 142 6.71 -3.10 21.82
CA ASN A 142 6.71 -2.25 20.64
C ASN A 142 5.35 -2.27 19.96
N LYS A 143 4.68 -1.12 19.89
CA LYS A 143 3.41 -0.92 19.20
C LYS A 143 3.68 -0.68 17.72
N ILE A 144 3.36 -1.65 16.88
CA ILE A 144 3.62 -1.56 15.44
C ILE A 144 2.33 -1.17 14.72
N TYR A 145 2.42 -0.13 13.90
CA TYR A 145 1.38 0.38 13.03
C TYR A 145 1.77 0.17 11.58
N LEU A 146 0.91 -0.48 10.78
CA LEU A 146 1.12 -0.67 9.35
C LEU A 146 0.22 0.24 8.53
N TYR A 147 0.78 0.81 7.47
CA TYR A 147 0.08 1.68 6.53
C TYR A 147 0.32 1.17 5.13
N GLY A 148 -0.71 0.69 4.45
CA GLY A 148 -0.63 0.19 3.07
C GLY A 148 -1.39 1.05 2.08
N HIS A 149 -0.83 1.25 0.90
CA HIS A 149 -1.52 1.87 -0.23
C HIS A 149 -1.47 0.97 -1.45
N SER A 150 -2.59 0.88 -2.17
CA SER A 150 -2.67 0.12 -3.43
C SER A 150 -2.22 -1.34 -3.24
N LEU A 151 -1.28 -1.83 -4.07
CA LEU A 151 -0.73 -3.20 -3.98
C LEU A 151 0.00 -3.47 -2.65
N GLY A 152 0.49 -2.44 -1.95
CA GLY A 152 1.05 -2.59 -0.60
C GLY A 152 0.04 -3.13 0.41
N THR A 153 -1.26 -2.96 0.20
CA THR A 153 -2.31 -3.57 1.04
C THR A 153 -2.37 -5.09 0.87
N ASN A 154 -2.13 -5.59 -0.35
CA ASN A 154 -2.04 -7.02 -0.60
C ASN A 154 -0.76 -7.62 0.02
N LEU A 155 0.35 -6.89 -0.03
CA LEU A 155 1.57 -7.28 0.68
C LEU A 155 1.32 -7.39 2.19
N ILE A 156 0.64 -6.42 2.81
CA ILE A 156 0.26 -6.47 4.23
C ILE A 156 -0.65 -7.67 4.50
N LYS A 157 -1.63 -7.96 3.64
CA LYS A 157 -2.49 -9.14 3.79
C LYS A 157 -1.70 -10.44 3.80
N GLU A 158 -0.76 -10.60 2.88
CA GLU A 158 0.12 -11.78 2.85
C GLU A 158 1.07 -11.82 4.07
N THR A 159 1.59 -10.67 4.51
CA THR A 159 2.36 -10.56 5.76
C THR A 159 1.54 -11.05 6.96
N PHE A 160 0.26 -10.69 7.03
CA PHE A 160 -0.63 -11.13 8.11
C PHE A 160 -0.84 -12.64 8.15
N LYS A 161 -0.84 -13.31 7.01
CA LYS A 161 -0.89 -14.78 6.97
C LYS A 161 0.32 -15.41 7.66
N ASN A 162 1.50 -14.79 7.54
CA ASN A 162 2.73 -15.24 8.20
C ASN A 162 2.72 -14.89 9.69
N LEU A 163 2.36 -13.66 10.06
CA LEU A 163 2.26 -13.23 11.47
C LEU A 163 1.22 -14.05 12.23
N TYR A 164 0.09 -14.37 11.60
CA TYR A 164 -0.94 -15.24 12.19
C TYR A 164 -0.38 -16.62 12.55
N LYS A 165 0.37 -17.25 11.64
CA LYS A 165 1.00 -18.57 11.88
C LYS A 165 2.02 -18.53 13.03
N GLN A 166 2.68 -17.39 13.21
CA GLN A 166 3.69 -17.15 14.25
C GLN A 166 3.07 -16.63 15.54
N ASN A 167 1.76 -16.43 15.60
CA ASN A 167 1.04 -15.83 16.73
C ASN A 167 1.56 -14.43 17.11
N ILE A 168 2.03 -13.66 16.14
CA ILE A 168 2.52 -12.30 16.34
C ILE A 168 1.38 -11.31 16.15
N LYS A 169 1.32 -10.33 17.05
CA LYS A 169 0.31 -9.26 17.03
C LYS A 169 0.98 -7.91 16.79
N ILE A 170 0.24 -7.05 16.07
CA ILE A 170 0.60 -5.64 15.90
C ILE A 170 -0.52 -4.74 16.41
N GLU A 171 -0.29 -3.45 16.53
CA GLU A 171 -1.24 -2.53 17.14
C GLU A 171 -2.42 -2.22 16.23
N LYS A 172 -2.18 -1.59 15.09
CA LYS A 172 -3.22 -1.17 14.13
C LYS A 172 -2.74 -1.24 12.69
N THR A 173 -3.71 -1.32 11.77
CA THR A 173 -3.43 -1.33 10.34
C THR A 173 -4.37 -0.40 9.59
N PHE A 174 -3.81 0.37 8.67
CA PHE A 174 -4.52 1.31 7.82
C PHE A 174 -4.29 0.97 6.36
N LEU A 175 -5.36 0.68 5.64
CA LEU A 175 -5.35 0.27 4.23
C LEU A 175 -6.03 1.35 3.40
N PHE A 176 -5.33 1.88 2.41
CA PHE A 176 -5.80 2.99 1.58
C PHE A 176 -5.87 2.56 0.10
N GLY A 177 -7.05 2.64 -0.51
CA GLY A 177 -7.25 2.32 -1.92
C GLY A 177 -6.68 0.96 -2.31
N GLY A 178 -7.05 -0.08 -1.56
CA GLY A 178 -6.34 -1.36 -1.61
C GLY A 178 -6.56 -2.16 -2.89
N ALA A 179 -5.45 -2.54 -3.53
CA ALA A 179 -5.39 -3.52 -4.61
C ALA A 179 -5.24 -4.93 -4.02
N SER A 180 -6.30 -5.40 -3.36
CA SER A 180 -6.36 -6.70 -2.70
C SER A 180 -7.79 -7.21 -2.68
N SER A 181 -7.99 -8.52 -2.75
CA SER A 181 -9.31 -9.12 -2.67
C SER A 181 -9.96 -8.96 -1.30
N GLY A 182 -11.24 -8.61 -1.28
CA GLY A 182 -12.06 -8.45 -0.08
C GLY A 182 -12.80 -9.72 0.36
N LYS A 183 -12.39 -10.92 -0.07
CA LYS A 183 -13.04 -12.20 0.28
C LYS A 183 -12.96 -12.48 1.78
N SER A 184 -14.10 -12.76 2.41
CA SER A 184 -14.23 -12.90 3.87
C SER A 184 -13.37 -14.02 4.46
N SER A 185 -13.28 -15.18 3.80
CA SER A 185 -12.56 -16.34 4.31
C SER A 185 -11.07 -16.08 4.62
N GLU A 186 -10.45 -15.14 3.92
CA GLU A 186 -9.07 -14.77 4.17
C GLU A 186 -8.95 -13.74 5.29
N TRP A 187 -9.80 -12.69 5.27
CA TRP A 187 -9.74 -11.60 6.22
C TRP A 187 -10.20 -12.00 7.62
N ASP A 188 -11.23 -12.82 7.74
CA ASP A 188 -11.72 -13.32 9.04
C ASP A 188 -10.62 -14.04 9.81
N LYS A 189 -9.80 -14.82 9.10
CA LYS A 189 -8.71 -15.59 9.70
C LYS A 189 -7.58 -14.71 10.26
N ILE A 190 -7.25 -13.63 9.56
CA ILE A 190 -6.08 -12.78 9.85
C ILE A 190 -6.45 -11.47 10.57
N SER A 191 -7.74 -11.17 10.74
CA SER A 191 -8.21 -9.90 11.33
C SER A 191 -7.63 -9.64 12.73
N ASN A 192 -7.43 -10.69 13.51
CA ASN A 192 -6.92 -10.58 14.87
C ASN A 192 -5.39 -10.37 14.96
N VAL A 193 -4.67 -10.32 13.84
CA VAL A 193 -3.24 -9.96 13.82
C VAL A 193 -3.06 -8.50 14.24
N SER A 194 -3.98 -7.62 13.86
CA SER A 194 -4.02 -6.22 14.28
C SER A 194 -4.93 -6.10 15.50
N THR A 195 -4.39 -5.92 16.71
CA THR A 195 -5.16 -6.01 17.97
C THR A 195 -6.20 -4.93 18.11
N ASN A 196 -5.91 -3.71 17.63
CA ASN A 196 -6.79 -2.53 17.72
C ASN A 196 -7.35 -2.12 16.35
N GLY A 197 -7.51 -3.09 15.45
CA GLY A 197 -8.29 -2.99 14.23
C GLY A 197 -7.51 -2.81 12.94
N ILE A 198 -8.20 -3.21 11.88
CA ILE A 198 -7.84 -2.97 10.49
C ILE A 198 -8.81 -1.96 9.92
N TYR A 199 -8.33 -0.81 9.51
CA TYR A 199 -9.11 0.28 8.94
C TYR A 199 -8.95 0.29 7.43
N ASN A 200 -10.01 -0.09 6.70
CA ASN A 200 -10.05 -0.09 5.24
C ASN A 200 -10.70 1.19 4.72
N PHE A 201 -9.91 2.10 4.20
CA PHE A 201 -10.36 3.33 3.54
C PHE A 201 -10.50 3.09 2.05
N TYR A 202 -11.73 3.05 1.54
CA TYR A 202 -12.02 2.82 0.13
C TYR A 202 -12.76 4.01 -0.49
N SER A 203 -12.65 4.14 -1.81
CA SER A 203 -13.39 5.15 -2.58
C SER A 203 -13.96 4.55 -3.85
N LYS A 204 -15.25 4.78 -4.08
CA LYS A 204 -15.93 4.41 -5.34
C LYS A 204 -15.43 5.20 -6.55
N ASN A 205 -14.71 6.31 -6.29
CA ASN A 205 -14.11 7.19 -7.30
C ASN A 205 -12.66 6.77 -7.65
N ASP A 206 -12.20 5.63 -7.15
CA ASP A 206 -10.87 5.11 -7.47
C ASP A 206 -10.90 4.36 -8.81
N ASP A 207 -10.70 5.10 -9.88
CA ASP A 207 -10.75 4.57 -11.25
C ASP A 207 -9.61 3.58 -11.53
N VAL A 208 -8.44 3.72 -10.90
CA VAL A 208 -7.33 2.76 -11.04
C VAL A 208 -7.75 1.39 -10.51
N ILE A 209 -8.29 1.32 -9.30
CA ILE A 209 -8.77 0.06 -8.75
C ILE A 209 -9.98 -0.47 -9.52
N LYS A 210 -10.88 0.43 -9.93
CA LYS A 210 -12.11 0.07 -10.63
C LYS A 210 -11.86 -0.60 -11.98
N TYR A 211 -10.91 -0.09 -12.74
CA TYR A 211 -10.69 -0.53 -14.11
C TYR A 211 -9.44 -1.39 -14.25
N LEU A 212 -8.31 -0.94 -13.70
CA LEU A 212 -7.04 -1.64 -13.87
C LEU A 212 -6.95 -2.90 -13.02
N TYR A 213 -7.12 -2.78 -11.70
CA TYR A 213 -6.98 -3.93 -10.79
C TYR A 213 -8.00 -5.03 -11.09
N ARG A 214 -9.29 -4.67 -11.23
CA ARG A 214 -10.34 -5.64 -11.53
C ARG A 214 -10.07 -6.43 -12.81
N ARG A 215 -9.46 -5.76 -13.79
CA ARG A 215 -9.13 -6.40 -15.06
C ARG A 215 -7.92 -7.31 -14.96
N LEU A 216 -6.89 -6.89 -14.22
CA LEU A 216 -5.65 -7.65 -14.08
C LEU A 216 -5.82 -8.89 -13.19
N GLU A 217 -6.65 -8.79 -12.15
CA GLU A 217 -6.85 -9.84 -11.16
C GLU A 217 -8.17 -10.62 -11.37
N GLU A 218 -9.02 -10.22 -12.33
CA GLU A 218 -10.36 -10.78 -12.51
C GLU A 218 -11.18 -10.81 -11.20
N ASP A 219 -10.92 -9.85 -10.30
CA ASP A 219 -11.54 -9.74 -8.99
C ASP A 219 -12.57 -8.61 -8.95
N ASP A 220 -13.84 -8.97 -8.70
CA ASP A 220 -14.95 -8.04 -8.61
C ASP A 220 -15.10 -7.38 -7.24
N ASN A 221 -14.27 -7.77 -6.25
CA ASN A 221 -14.39 -7.28 -4.89
C ASN A 221 -13.07 -6.71 -4.32
N PRO A 222 -12.41 -5.74 -5.00
CA PRO A 222 -11.21 -5.13 -4.45
C PRO A 222 -11.55 -4.22 -3.26
N ILE A 223 -10.74 -4.31 -2.20
CA ILE A 223 -10.97 -3.55 -0.95
C ILE A 223 -10.83 -2.03 -1.13
N GLY A 224 -10.21 -1.57 -2.20
CA GLY A 224 -10.09 -0.14 -2.53
C GLY A 224 -11.36 0.50 -3.07
N LEU A 225 -12.35 -0.31 -3.51
CA LEU A 225 -13.66 0.17 -4.01
C LEU A 225 -14.81 -0.14 -3.06
N LYS A 226 -14.66 -1.14 -2.22
CA LYS A 226 -15.74 -1.70 -1.42
C LYS A 226 -15.26 -2.09 -0.02
N GLN A 227 -16.22 -2.45 0.78
CA GLN A 227 -15.99 -3.06 2.08
C GLN A 227 -15.29 -4.41 1.94
N ILE A 228 -14.37 -4.70 2.84
CA ILE A 228 -13.93 -6.07 3.10
C ILE A 228 -15.14 -6.83 3.64
N SER A 229 -15.52 -7.92 2.98
CA SER A 229 -16.54 -8.83 3.49
C SER A 229 -15.94 -9.59 4.68
N THR A 230 -16.57 -9.46 5.86
CA THR A 230 -16.01 -10.05 7.09
C THR A 230 -17.09 -10.25 8.13
N ARG A 231 -16.91 -11.27 8.98
CA ARG A 231 -17.66 -11.48 10.23
C ARG A 231 -16.91 -10.92 11.45
N SER A 232 -15.68 -10.48 11.25
CA SER A 232 -14.85 -9.95 12.32
C SER A 232 -15.26 -8.53 12.69
N ASN A 233 -15.44 -8.27 13.97
CA ASN A 233 -15.67 -6.93 14.50
C ASN A 233 -14.40 -6.07 14.56
N ASN A 234 -13.26 -6.62 14.13
CA ASN A 234 -11.95 -5.96 14.16
C ASN A 234 -11.57 -5.36 12.80
N ILE A 235 -12.48 -5.31 11.83
CA ILE A 235 -12.28 -4.67 10.53
C ILE A 235 -13.30 -3.53 10.38
N PHE A 236 -12.77 -2.32 10.20
CA PHE A 236 -13.54 -1.09 10.05
C PHE A 236 -13.50 -0.63 8.60
N ASN A 237 -14.61 -0.74 7.89
CA ASN A 237 -14.73 -0.32 6.50
C ASN A 237 -15.25 1.13 6.44
N ILE A 238 -14.49 2.02 5.82
CA ILE A 238 -14.74 3.46 5.79
C ILE A 238 -14.82 3.95 4.35
N ASP A 239 -16.02 4.40 3.93
CA ASP A 239 -16.22 5.03 2.63
C ASP A 239 -15.68 6.46 2.65
N THR A 240 -14.63 6.70 1.87
CA THR A 240 -13.96 8.00 1.72
C THR A 240 -14.27 8.66 0.39
N SER A 241 -15.26 8.20 -0.37
CA SER A 241 -15.58 8.70 -1.72
C SER A 241 -15.85 10.21 -1.78
N HIS A 242 -16.31 10.81 -0.68
CA HIS A 242 -16.54 12.27 -0.59
C HIS A 242 -15.26 13.07 -0.24
N ILE A 243 -14.12 12.39 0.03
CA ILE A 243 -12.82 13.02 0.31
C ILE A 243 -11.84 12.72 -0.81
N VAL A 244 -11.85 11.47 -1.32
CA VAL A 244 -10.87 10.92 -2.25
C VAL A 244 -11.54 10.72 -3.61
N ASN A 245 -11.08 11.46 -4.62
CA ASN A 245 -11.61 11.41 -5.98
C ASN A 245 -10.75 10.57 -6.94
N GLY A 246 -9.64 10.00 -6.49
CA GLY A 246 -8.77 9.18 -7.31
C GLY A 246 -7.68 8.48 -6.54
N HIS A 247 -7.10 7.46 -7.13
CA HIS A 247 -6.15 6.53 -6.51
C HIS A 247 -4.94 7.20 -5.84
N MET A 248 -4.40 8.24 -6.49
CA MET A 248 -3.18 8.91 -6.01
C MET A 248 -3.44 9.97 -4.93
N GLU A 249 -4.71 10.23 -4.60
CA GLU A 249 -5.07 11.26 -3.61
C GLU A 249 -4.97 10.78 -2.16
N TYR A 250 -5.06 9.47 -1.90
CA TYR A 250 -5.13 8.94 -0.54
C TYR A 250 -4.04 9.49 0.37
N LYS A 251 -2.77 9.40 -0.03
CA LYS A 251 -1.64 9.85 0.81
C LYS A 251 -1.70 11.34 1.13
N LYS A 252 -2.14 12.16 0.17
CA LYS A 252 -2.31 13.61 0.35
C LYS A 252 -3.51 13.95 1.25
N LYS A 253 -4.47 13.03 1.39
CA LYS A 253 -5.72 13.22 2.14
C LYS A 253 -5.74 12.51 3.50
N ILE A 254 -4.66 11.85 3.92
CA ILE A 254 -4.60 11.11 5.21
C ILE A 254 -5.01 12.00 6.37
N ASP A 255 -4.47 13.22 6.49
CA ASP A 255 -4.83 14.16 7.56
C ASP A 255 -6.35 14.44 7.59
N THR A 256 -6.97 14.66 6.42
CA THR A 256 -8.42 14.89 6.31
C THR A 256 -9.23 13.64 6.68
N ILE A 257 -8.78 12.47 6.22
CA ILE A 257 -9.41 11.18 6.52
C ILE A 257 -9.35 10.91 8.03
N PHE A 258 -8.17 11.05 8.63
CA PHE A 258 -7.96 10.78 10.05
C PHE A 258 -8.71 11.76 10.94
N LYS A 259 -8.71 13.05 10.59
CA LYS A 259 -9.49 14.06 11.32
C LYS A 259 -10.98 13.72 11.36
N LYS A 260 -11.52 13.09 10.32
CA LYS A 260 -12.95 12.78 10.22
C LYS A 260 -13.32 11.43 10.85
N TYR A 261 -12.47 10.43 10.71
CA TYR A 261 -12.84 9.04 11.02
C TYR A 261 -11.96 8.37 12.07
N TYR A 262 -10.85 9.02 12.43
CA TYR A 262 -9.90 8.48 13.36
C TYR A 262 -9.71 9.47 14.50
N SER A 263 -10.66 9.47 15.45
CA SER A 263 -10.49 10.17 16.73
C SER A 263 -9.49 9.38 17.57
N ILE A 264 -8.37 10.01 17.85
CA ILE A 264 -7.33 9.45 18.74
C ILE A 264 -7.77 9.60 20.19
#